data_089e754f0c2e2737184d2d8a2451161a
#
_entry.id   089e754f0c2e2737184d2d8a2451161a
#
_cell.length_a   1.000
_cell.length_b   1.000
_cell.length_c   1.000
_cell.angle_alpha   90.00
_cell.angle_beta   90.00
_cell.angle_gamma   90.00
#
_symmetry.space_group_name_H-M   'P 1'
#
loop_
_entity.id
_entity.type
_entity.pdbx_description
1 polymer ?
#
loop_
_entity_poly.entity_id
_entity_poly.type
_entity_poly.pdbx_seq_one_letter_code
_entity_poly.pdbx_strand_id
1 'polypeptide(L)'
;MRRGAAMIIGIGSDLCDIRRVEETLARFGERFVARCFTEIERRRSEARAGRAASYAKRFAAKEACAKALGTGLRHGVFWRDMGVVNLPSGQPTRRLTGGAAARLAAITPAGMEAFIHLTITDEHPLAQALVVIEAR
;
A
#
# COMPACT_ATOMS: atom_id res chain seq x y z
N MET A 1 -35.83 4.60 -2.66
CA MET A 1 -34.92 3.43 -2.72
C MET A 1 -33.84 3.55 -1.64
N ARG A 2 -33.76 2.60 -0.77
CA ARG A 2 -32.70 2.61 0.22
C ARG A 2 -31.37 2.32 -0.46
N ARG A 3 -30.39 3.20 -0.26
CA ARG A 3 -28.99 2.85 -0.54
C ARG A 3 -28.57 1.77 0.44
N GLY A 4 -27.90 0.74 -0.06
CA GLY A 4 -27.27 -0.22 0.82
C GLY A 4 -26.33 0.48 1.80
N ALA A 5 -26.26 -0.01 3.02
CA ALA A 5 -25.34 0.53 4.02
C ALA A 5 -23.89 0.36 3.54
N ALA A 6 -23.04 1.35 3.87
CA ALA A 6 -21.60 1.20 3.70
C ALA A 6 -21.10 0.02 4.54
N MET A 7 -20.16 -0.75 4.00
CA MET A 7 -19.62 -1.91 4.69
C MET A 7 -18.11 -2.03 4.51
N ILE A 8 -17.43 -2.53 5.51
CA ILE A 8 -16.01 -2.85 5.40
C ILE A 8 -15.87 -4.21 4.73
N ILE A 9 -15.11 -4.27 3.64
CA ILE A 9 -14.87 -5.50 2.89
C ILE A 9 -13.42 -5.99 2.99
N GLY A 10 -12.56 -5.21 3.61
CA GLY A 10 -11.18 -5.61 3.85
C GLY A 10 -10.50 -4.72 4.87
N ILE A 11 -9.61 -5.32 5.65
CA ILE A 11 -8.77 -4.60 6.60
C ILE A 11 -7.40 -5.27 6.64
N GLY A 12 -6.36 -4.46 6.68
CA GLY A 12 -5.00 -4.96 6.78
C GLY A 12 -4.11 -3.97 7.50
N SER A 13 -3.17 -4.48 8.26
CA SER A 13 -2.14 -3.67 8.87
C SER A 13 -0.80 -4.35 8.72
N ASP A 14 0.26 -3.56 8.72
CA ASP A 14 1.61 -4.08 8.67
C ASP A 14 2.56 -3.21 9.45
N LEU A 15 3.53 -3.85 10.06
CA LEU A 15 4.59 -3.21 10.81
C LEU A 15 5.92 -3.57 10.17
N CYS A 16 6.71 -2.57 9.83
CA CYS A 16 7.98 -2.76 9.14
C CYS A 16 9.12 -2.13 9.95
N ASP A 17 10.19 -2.87 10.13
CA ASP A 17 11.41 -2.35 10.76
C ASP A 17 12.25 -1.63 9.70
N ILE A 18 12.42 -0.33 9.87
CA ILE A 18 13.16 0.53 8.93
C ILE A 18 14.60 0.03 8.73
N ARG A 19 15.21 -0.54 9.78
CA ARG A 19 16.59 -1.06 9.70
C ARG A 19 16.69 -2.24 8.73
N ARG A 20 15.65 -3.05 8.64
CA ARG A 20 15.59 -4.16 7.66
C ARG A 20 15.52 -3.63 6.23
N VAL A 21 14.81 -2.53 6.03
CA VAL A 21 14.76 -1.87 4.71
C VAL A 21 16.13 -1.26 4.38
N GLU A 22 16.80 -0.64 5.34
CA GLU A 22 18.17 -0.14 5.16
C GLU A 22 19.12 -1.24 4.71
N GLU A 23 19.08 -2.39 5.39
CA GLU A 23 19.89 -3.56 5.03
C GLU A 23 19.56 -4.08 3.63
N THR A 24 18.28 -4.15 3.30
CA THR A 24 17.83 -4.62 1.99
C THR A 24 18.27 -3.66 0.88
N LEU A 25 18.16 -2.35 1.11
CA LEU A 25 18.65 -1.34 0.17
C LEU A 25 20.18 -1.44 -0.02
N ALA A 26 20.92 -1.65 1.06
CA ALA A 26 22.37 -1.80 0.99
C ALA A 26 22.78 -3.07 0.23
N ARG A 27 22.03 -4.16 0.42
CA ARG A 27 22.35 -5.46 -0.17
C ARG A 27 21.91 -5.62 -1.62
N PHE A 28 20.68 -5.19 -1.93
CA PHE A 28 20.05 -5.41 -3.25
C PHE A 28 19.87 -4.13 -4.06
N GLY A 29 19.85 -2.96 -3.42
CA GLY A 29 19.77 -1.67 -4.07
C GLY A 29 18.66 -1.56 -5.11
N GLU A 30 19.05 -1.28 -6.34
CA GLU A 30 18.16 -1.08 -7.48
C GLU A 30 17.20 -2.25 -7.72
N ARG A 31 17.65 -3.47 -7.50
CA ARG A 31 16.81 -4.67 -7.73
C ARG A 31 15.61 -4.69 -6.78
N PHE A 32 15.81 -4.34 -5.53
CA PHE A 32 14.74 -4.24 -4.54
C PHE A 32 13.77 -3.12 -4.91
N VAL A 33 14.31 -1.93 -5.19
CA VAL A 33 13.50 -0.75 -5.53
C VAL A 33 12.66 -0.99 -6.78
N ALA A 34 13.27 -1.52 -7.84
CA ALA A 34 12.58 -1.78 -9.10
C ALA A 34 11.48 -2.82 -8.96
N ARG A 35 11.67 -3.83 -8.10
CA ARG A 35 10.70 -4.90 -7.90
C ARG A 35 9.48 -4.46 -7.09
N CYS A 36 9.68 -3.62 -6.09
CA CYS A 36 8.64 -3.34 -5.09
C CYS A 36 7.94 -2.01 -5.27
N PHE A 37 8.58 -1.03 -5.91
CA PHE A 37 8.08 0.35 -5.90
C PHE A 37 7.82 0.87 -7.31
N THR A 38 6.78 1.71 -7.40
CA THR A 38 6.47 2.43 -8.64
C THR A 38 7.46 3.59 -8.82
N GLU A 39 7.52 4.13 -10.04
CA GLU A 39 8.38 5.28 -10.35
C GLU A 39 8.03 6.50 -9.49
N ILE A 40 6.74 6.73 -9.21
CA ILE A 40 6.29 7.84 -8.36
C ILE A 40 6.81 7.66 -6.93
N GLU A 41 6.68 6.46 -6.39
CA GLU A 41 7.16 6.13 -5.04
C GLU A 41 8.67 6.28 -4.93
N ARG A 42 9.37 5.82 -5.96
CA ARG A 42 10.83 5.92 -6.04
C ARG A 42 11.30 7.37 -6.03
N ARG A 43 10.74 8.21 -6.89
CA ARG A 43 11.09 9.63 -6.92
C ARG A 43 10.88 10.32 -5.58
N ARG A 44 9.75 10.04 -4.96
CA ARG A 44 9.41 10.65 -3.69
C ARG A 44 10.33 10.20 -2.55
N SER A 45 10.70 8.93 -2.52
CA SER A 45 11.60 8.39 -1.51
C SER A 45 13.05 8.83 -1.70
N GLU A 46 13.54 8.85 -2.94
CA GLU A 46 14.91 9.29 -3.24
C GLU A 46 15.11 10.79 -3.00
N ALA A 47 14.06 11.60 -3.07
CA ALA A 47 14.11 13.04 -2.80
C ALA A 47 14.24 13.37 -1.31
N ARG A 48 14.10 12.38 -0.42
CA ARG A 48 14.12 12.60 1.03
C ARG A 48 15.45 12.17 1.63
N ALA A 49 15.91 12.90 2.65
CA ALA A 49 17.11 12.54 3.42
C ALA A 49 16.94 11.17 4.09
N GLY A 50 15.76 10.88 4.60
CA GLY A 50 15.43 9.59 5.20
C GLY A 50 14.82 8.61 4.20
N ARG A 51 15.54 8.28 3.11
CA ARG A 51 14.98 7.43 2.05
C ARG A 51 14.52 6.05 2.56
N ALA A 52 15.26 5.43 3.48
CA ALA A 52 14.90 4.12 4.02
C ALA A 52 13.57 4.16 4.77
N ALA A 53 13.33 5.19 5.57
CA ALA A 53 12.05 5.39 6.26
C ALA A 53 10.91 5.60 5.26
N SER A 54 11.14 6.35 4.20
CA SER A 54 10.14 6.58 3.15
C SER A 54 9.77 5.28 2.43
N TYR A 55 10.77 4.48 2.04
CA TYR A 55 10.53 3.17 1.44
C TYR A 55 9.83 2.21 2.41
N ALA A 56 10.24 2.20 3.68
CA ALA A 56 9.64 1.33 4.70
C ALA A 56 8.15 1.63 4.91
N LYS A 57 7.76 2.90 4.97
CA LYS A 57 6.36 3.30 5.06
C LYS A 57 5.55 2.81 3.87
N ARG A 58 6.08 2.95 2.67
CA ARG A 58 5.42 2.50 1.45
C ARG A 58 5.36 0.97 1.36
N PHE A 59 6.41 0.30 1.77
CA PHE A 59 6.44 -1.15 1.85
C PHE A 59 5.39 -1.69 2.82
N ALA A 60 5.31 -1.13 4.04
CA ALA A 60 4.28 -1.48 5.02
C ALA A 60 2.87 -1.26 4.45
N ALA A 61 2.67 -0.16 3.73
CA ALA A 61 1.39 0.15 3.10
C ALA A 61 0.99 -0.88 2.04
N LYS A 62 1.95 -1.40 1.26
CA LYS A 62 1.70 -2.45 0.26
C LYS A 62 1.33 -3.77 0.93
N GLU A 63 2.04 -4.17 1.96
CA GLU A 63 1.75 -5.37 2.73
C GLU A 63 0.37 -5.28 3.39
N ALA A 64 0.05 -4.14 3.99
CA ALA A 64 -1.26 -3.88 4.59
C ALA A 64 -2.38 -3.97 3.54
N CYS A 65 -2.17 -3.41 2.36
CA CYS A 65 -3.13 -3.47 1.26
C CYS A 65 -3.35 -4.91 0.78
N ALA A 66 -2.28 -5.68 0.61
CA ALA A 66 -2.36 -7.07 0.21
C ALA A 66 -3.14 -7.92 1.23
N LYS A 67 -2.95 -7.64 2.52
CA LYS A 67 -3.73 -8.28 3.60
C LYS A 67 -5.20 -7.88 3.51
N ALA A 68 -5.49 -6.60 3.27
CA ALA A 68 -6.88 -6.12 3.14
C ALA A 68 -7.58 -6.73 1.92
N LEU A 69 -6.85 -6.99 0.83
CA LEU A 69 -7.37 -7.70 -0.34
C LEU A 69 -7.59 -9.20 -0.08
N GLY A 70 -7.05 -9.73 1.00
CA GLY A 70 -7.20 -11.12 1.39
C GLY A 70 -6.31 -12.11 0.64
N THR A 71 -5.44 -11.63 -0.24
CA THR A 71 -4.57 -12.48 -1.06
C THR A 71 -3.13 -12.55 -0.56
N GLY A 72 -2.70 -11.54 0.20
CA GLY A 72 -1.27 -11.29 0.37
C GLY A 72 -0.66 -11.00 -1.01
N LEU A 73 0.60 -11.34 -1.19
CA LEU A 73 1.31 -11.15 -2.46
C LEU A 73 1.25 -12.42 -3.31
N ARG A 74 0.05 -12.96 -3.46
CA ARG A 74 -0.26 -14.17 -4.22
C ARG A 74 -1.38 -13.88 -5.23
N HIS A 75 -1.68 -14.86 -6.07
CA HIS A 75 -2.81 -14.79 -7.01
C HIS A 75 -2.75 -13.58 -7.96
N GLY A 76 -1.54 -13.26 -8.43
CA GLY A 76 -1.34 -12.17 -9.39
C GLY A 76 -1.31 -10.77 -8.78
N VAL A 77 -1.26 -10.66 -7.44
CA VAL A 77 -1.13 -9.38 -6.74
C VAL A 77 0.36 -9.12 -6.47
N PHE A 78 0.88 -8.05 -7.04
CA PHE A 78 2.30 -7.68 -6.93
C PHE A 78 2.46 -6.32 -6.24
N TRP A 79 3.62 -6.10 -5.63
CA TRP A 79 3.93 -4.84 -4.93
C TRP A 79 3.70 -3.59 -5.78
N ARG A 80 4.12 -3.62 -7.05
CA ARG A 80 3.98 -2.46 -7.95
C ARG A 80 2.54 -2.17 -8.34
N ASP A 81 1.63 -3.11 -8.15
CA ASP A 81 0.20 -2.93 -8.40
C ASP A 81 -0.49 -2.07 -7.34
N MET A 82 0.16 -1.84 -6.22
CA MET A 82 -0.39 -1.17 -5.05
C MET A 82 0.38 0.12 -4.74
N GLY A 83 0.43 1.03 -5.71
CA GLY A 83 1.15 2.28 -5.57
C GLY A 83 0.59 3.17 -4.47
N VAL A 84 1.49 3.84 -3.74
CA VAL A 84 1.13 4.88 -2.77
C VAL A 84 1.41 6.23 -3.40
N VAL A 85 0.39 7.04 -3.55
CA VAL A 85 0.50 8.43 -4.02
C VAL A 85 -0.06 9.36 -2.97
N ASN A 86 0.38 10.62 -2.98
CA ASN A 86 -0.16 11.61 -2.07
C ASN A 86 -1.13 12.53 -2.80
N LEU A 87 -2.28 12.81 -2.16
CA LEU A 87 -3.21 13.83 -2.63
C LEU A 87 -2.58 15.21 -2.47
N PRO A 88 -3.12 16.25 -3.13
CA PRO A 88 -2.64 17.64 -2.96
C PRO A 88 -2.60 18.09 -1.49
N SER A 89 -3.48 17.54 -0.65
CA SER A 89 -3.49 17.77 0.81
C SER A 89 -2.30 17.18 1.55
N GLY A 90 -1.49 16.33 0.88
CA GLY A 90 -0.44 15.54 1.51
C GLY A 90 -0.90 14.18 2.04
N GLN A 91 -2.20 13.95 2.12
CA GLN A 91 -2.75 12.68 2.58
C GLN A 91 -2.36 11.55 1.62
N PRO A 92 -1.82 10.42 2.14
CA PRO A 92 -1.53 9.26 1.29
C PRO A 92 -2.82 8.61 0.78
N THR A 93 -2.78 8.12 -0.44
CA THR A 93 -3.86 7.33 -1.03
C THR A 93 -3.29 6.21 -1.89
N ARG A 94 -4.14 5.25 -2.25
CA ARG A 94 -3.78 4.07 -3.03
C ARG A 94 -4.18 4.21 -4.47
N ARG A 95 -3.29 3.74 -5.34
CA ARG A 95 -3.59 3.52 -6.74
C ARG A 95 -3.33 2.05 -7.07
N LEU A 96 -4.41 1.31 -7.35
CA LEU A 96 -4.30 -0.10 -7.70
C LEU A 96 -4.32 -0.29 -9.21
N THR A 97 -3.48 -1.21 -9.67
CA THR A 97 -3.40 -1.63 -11.06
C THR A 97 -3.32 -3.16 -11.13
N GLY A 98 -3.33 -3.71 -12.33
CA GLY A 98 -3.10 -5.14 -12.55
C GLY A 98 -3.95 -6.06 -11.69
N GLY A 99 -3.31 -7.09 -11.15
CA GLY A 99 -3.98 -8.10 -10.32
C GLY A 99 -4.60 -7.56 -9.04
N ALA A 100 -4.00 -6.52 -8.44
CA ALA A 100 -4.59 -5.89 -7.24
C ALA A 100 -5.90 -5.19 -7.58
N ALA A 101 -5.96 -4.47 -8.69
CA ALA A 101 -7.21 -3.84 -9.15
C ALA A 101 -8.28 -4.89 -9.48
N ALA A 102 -7.90 -5.98 -10.13
CA ALA A 102 -8.80 -7.09 -10.44
C ALA A 102 -9.35 -7.75 -9.16
N ARG A 103 -8.48 -7.95 -8.17
CA ARG A 103 -8.90 -8.52 -6.88
C ARG A 103 -9.87 -7.58 -6.15
N LEU A 104 -9.59 -6.29 -6.13
CA LEU A 104 -10.49 -5.30 -5.53
C LEU A 104 -11.87 -5.36 -6.17
N ALA A 105 -11.94 -5.41 -7.50
CA ALA A 105 -13.20 -5.55 -8.21
C ALA A 105 -13.92 -6.85 -7.82
N ALA A 106 -13.20 -7.95 -7.68
CA ALA A 106 -13.76 -9.26 -7.33
C ALA A 106 -14.39 -9.29 -5.93
N ILE A 107 -13.81 -8.58 -4.95
CA ILE A 107 -14.33 -8.54 -3.58
C ILE A 107 -15.38 -7.46 -3.35
N THR A 108 -15.54 -6.54 -4.29
CA THR A 108 -16.53 -5.46 -4.19
C THR A 108 -17.90 -6.01 -4.57
N PRO A 109 -18.91 -5.91 -3.69
CA PRO A 109 -20.26 -6.39 -4.01
C PRO A 109 -20.85 -5.70 -5.23
N ALA A 110 -21.66 -6.43 -5.98
CA ALA A 110 -22.34 -5.89 -7.18
C ALA A 110 -23.12 -4.63 -6.86
N GLY A 111 -22.98 -3.61 -7.71
CA GLY A 111 -23.67 -2.33 -7.55
C GLY A 111 -23.03 -1.39 -6.54
N MET A 112 -21.93 -1.80 -5.92
CA MET A 112 -21.20 -0.97 -4.96
C MET A 112 -19.87 -0.51 -5.54
N GLU A 113 -19.33 0.55 -4.95
CA GLU A 113 -18.03 1.10 -5.29
C GLU A 113 -17.09 0.95 -4.10
N ALA A 114 -15.83 0.58 -4.36
CA ALA A 114 -14.83 0.40 -3.34
C ALA A 114 -14.05 1.69 -3.07
N PHE A 115 -13.80 1.97 -1.79
CA PHE A 115 -13.00 3.09 -1.32
C PHE A 115 -11.90 2.56 -0.42
N ILE A 116 -10.66 2.93 -0.70
CA ILE A 116 -9.51 2.50 0.09
C ILE A 116 -9.07 3.65 0.99
N HIS A 117 -9.07 3.38 2.28
CA HIS A 117 -8.56 4.30 3.29
C HIS A 117 -7.21 3.81 3.77
N LEU A 118 -6.23 4.71 3.79
CA LEU A 118 -4.86 4.40 4.15
C LEU A 118 -4.35 5.39 5.17
N THR A 119 -3.74 4.89 6.22
CA THR A 119 -2.94 5.71 7.13
C THR A 119 -1.57 5.07 7.30
N ILE A 120 -0.55 5.91 7.32
CA ILE A 120 0.84 5.51 7.45
C ILE A 120 1.48 6.36 8.53
N THR A 121 2.24 5.72 9.40
CA THR A 121 3.01 6.42 10.42
C THR A 121 4.38 5.75 10.60
N ASP A 122 5.33 6.52 11.08
CA ASP A 122 6.63 5.97 11.45
C ASP A 122 7.12 6.62 12.74
N GLU A 123 7.78 5.81 13.53
CA GLU A 123 8.55 6.22 14.69
C GLU A 123 9.72 5.27 14.77
N HIS A 124 10.91 5.80 14.44
CA HIS A 124 12.10 4.97 14.32
C HIS A 124 12.28 4.04 15.53
N PRO A 125 12.50 2.73 15.32
CA PRO A 125 12.87 2.09 14.06
C PRO A 125 11.68 1.52 13.28
N LEU A 126 10.44 1.85 13.63
CA LEU A 126 9.26 1.21 13.08
C LEU A 126 8.50 2.11 12.10
N ALA A 127 7.95 1.50 11.07
CA ALA A 127 6.94 2.09 10.19
C ALA A 127 5.70 1.21 10.22
N GLN A 128 4.53 1.82 10.22
CA GLN A 128 3.25 1.11 10.28
C GLN A 128 2.29 1.65 9.23
N ALA A 129 1.48 0.76 8.69
CA ALA A 129 0.39 1.13 7.80
C ALA A 129 -0.88 0.39 8.19
N LEU A 130 -2.01 1.06 8.00
CA LEU A 130 -3.34 0.49 8.14
C LEU A 130 -4.13 0.78 6.87
N VAL A 131 -4.76 -0.25 6.32
CA VAL A 131 -5.63 -0.14 5.16
C VAL A 131 -7.01 -0.66 5.53
N VAL A 132 -8.03 0.13 5.22
CA VAL A 132 -9.42 -0.26 5.33
C VAL A 132 -10.06 -0.12 3.95
N ILE A 133 -10.71 -1.16 3.48
CA ILE A 133 -11.45 -1.12 2.22
C ILE A 133 -12.95 -1.11 2.55
N GLU A 134 -13.62 -0.07 2.09
CA GLU A 134 -15.04 0.15 2.30
C GLU A 134 -15.76 0.03 0.97
N ALA A 135 -16.92 -0.58 0.97
CA ALA A 135 -17.83 -0.58 -0.19
C ALA A 135 -19.08 0.22 0.16
N ARG A 136 -19.52 1.02 -0.79
CA ARG A 136 -20.76 1.83 -0.68
C ARG A 136 -21.61 1.67 -1.93
#